data_5f0e761a58150e5183ae00957e5f3b8d
#
_entry.id   5f0e761a58150e5183ae00957e5f3b8d
#
_cell.length_a   1.000
_cell.length_b   1.000
_cell.length_c   1.000
_cell.angle_alpha   90.00
_cell.angle_beta   90.00
_cell.angle_gamma   90.00
#
_symmetry.space_group_name_H-M   'P 1'
#
loop_
_entity.id
_entity.type
_entity.pdbx_description
1 polymer ?
#
loop_
_entity_poly.entity_id
_entity_poly.type
_entity_poly.pdbx_seq_one_letter_code
_entity_poly.pdbx_strand_id
1 'polypeptide(L)'
;DLHSFPTRRSSDLDQAKDIQTQIDVTFRTAYTALQKANMEIGIAFVQQIACTVPVENSIRIKTRSVMGTEIPLVEYDKTTNTPTYAYYSTKMSLDEAKAAFEKVKELSIRLSMVENAAIRLAANIKKTQKRANALKNITIPKYEALTKDIQNALEEKEREEFTRLKVIKRMKQKDRKSVV
;
A
#
# COMPACT_ATOMS: atom_id res chain seq x y z
N ASP A 1 10.62 0.51 -15.97
CA ASP A 1 10.10 -0.76 -15.40
C ASP A 1 8.64 -0.64 -14.93
N LEU A 2 7.77 -0.30 -15.86
CA LEU A 2 6.31 -0.25 -15.65
C LEU A 2 5.66 -1.66 -15.55
N HIS A 3 6.40 -2.71 -15.89
CA HIS A 3 5.91 -4.09 -15.93
C HIS A 3 6.02 -4.85 -14.58
N SER A 4 6.71 -4.31 -13.58
CA SER A 4 6.87 -4.99 -12.27
C SER A 4 5.71 -4.71 -11.29
N PHE A 5 4.85 -3.73 -11.58
CA PHE A 5 3.74 -3.36 -10.70
C PHE A 5 2.58 -4.37 -10.60
N PRO A 6 2.14 -5.03 -11.70
CA PRO A 6 1.05 -6.00 -11.59
C PRO A 6 1.45 -7.29 -10.84
N THR A 7 2.71 -7.71 -10.95
CA THR A 7 3.21 -8.95 -10.33
C THR A 7 3.32 -8.87 -8.81
N ARG A 8 3.72 -7.74 -8.23
CA ARG A 8 3.70 -7.53 -6.77
C ARG A 8 2.29 -7.51 -6.20
N ARG A 9 1.35 -6.88 -6.90
CA ARG A 9 -0.04 -6.78 -6.47
C ARG A 9 -0.74 -8.14 -6.43
N SER A 10 -0.47 -9.02 -7.40
CA SER A 10 -0.99 -10.40 -7.38
C SER A 10 -0.38 -11.19 -6.23
N SER A 11 0.94 -11.09 -6.01
CA SER A 11 1.63 -11.75 -4.91
C SER A 11 1.07 -11.35 -3.52
N ASP A 12 0.82 -10.06 -3.29
CA ASP A 12 0.29 -9.58 -2.00
C ASP A 12 -1.17 -10.04 -1.78
N LEU A 13 -1.98 -10.08 -2.84
CA LEU A 13 -3.35 -10.59 -2.78
C LEU A 13 -3.39 -12.12 -2.59
N ASP A 14 -2.47 -12.85 -3.21
CA ASP A 14 -2.37 -14.29 -3.05
C ASP A 14 -1.89 -14.64 -1.63
N GLN A 15 -0.92 -13.88 -1.09
CA GLN A 15 -0.52 -14.01 0.32
C GLN A 15 -1.67 -13.74 1.30
N ALA A 16 -2.50 -12.73 1.04
CA ALA A 16 -3.67 -12.45 1.86
C ALA A 16 -4.68 -13.59 1.84
N LYS A 17 -4.93 -14.19 0.68
CA LYS A 17 -5.82 -15.36 0.54
C LYS A 17 -5.27 -16.58 1.26
N ASP A 18 -3.97 -16.85 1.14
CA ASP A 18 -3.32 -17.96 1.83
C ASP A 18 -3.40 -17.82 3.34
N ILE A 19 -3.17 -16.61 3.87
CA ILE A 19 -3.32 -16.33 5.29
C ILE A 19 -4.78 -16.50 5.71
N GLN A 20 -5.74 -16.05 4.91
CA GLN A 20 -7.16 -16.18 5.20
C GLN A 20 -7.59 -17.66 5.26
N THR A 21 -7.13 -18.49 4.32
CA THR A 21 -7.41 -19.94 4.37
C THR A 21 -6.77 -20.61 5.57
N GLN A 22 -5.56 -20.20 5.96
CA GLN A 22 -4.91 -20.70 7.17
C GLN A 22 -5.69 -20.30 8.44
N ILE A 23 -6.21 -19.08 8.49
CA ILE A 23 -7.05 -18.61 9.59
C ILE A 23 -8.32 -19.46 9.69
N ASP A 24 -9.02 -19.69 8.60
CA ASP A 24 -10.26 -20.49 8.59
C ASP A 24 -10.03 -21.92 9.11
N VAL A 25 -8.93 -22.54 8.72
CA VAL A 25 -8.54 -23.87 9.21
C VAL A 25 -8.20 -23.83 10.71
N THR A 26 -7.40 -22.84 11.14
CA THR A 26 -7.01 -22.71 12.54
C THR A 26 -8.18 -22.33 13.44
N PHE A 27 -9.14 -21.51 12.95
CA PHE A 27 -10.39 -21.24 13.66
C PHE A 27 -11.22 -22.50 13.87
N ARG A 28 -11.39 -23.32 12.84
CA ARG A 28 -12.12 -24.59 12.97
C ARG A 28 -11.48 -25.50 14.02
N THR A 29 -10.15 -25.62 13.99
CA THR A 29 -9.43 -26.44 15.01
C THR A 29 -9.57 -25.84 16.41
N ALA A 30 -9.52 -24.52 16.57
CA ALA A 30 -9.69 -23.84 17.85
C ALA A 30 -11.11 -24.02 18.40
N TYR A 31 -12.14 -23.88 17.55
CA TYR A 31 -13.53 -24.10 17.96
C TYR A 31 -13.83 -25.56 18.29
N THR A 32 -13.26 -26.53 17.57
CA THR A 32 -13.41 -27.96 17.93
C THR A 32 -12.74 -28.26 19.25
N ALA A 33 -11.58 -27.70 19.54
CA ALA A 33 -10.90 -27.83 20.83
C ALA A 33 -11.72 -27.18 21.96
N LEU A 34 -12.29 -25.98 21.72
CA LEU A 34 -13.17 -25.31 22.68
C LEU A 34 -14.46 -26.11 22.93
N GLN A 35 -15.05 -26.69 21.89
CA GLN A 35 -16.23 -27.53 22.02
C GLN A 35 -15.93 -28.77 22.89
N LYS A 36 -14.78 -29.41 22.70
CA LYS A 36 -14.32 -30.51 23.53
C LYS A 36 -14.15 -30.06 24.99
N ALA A 37 -13.52 -28.89 25.22
CA ALA A 37 -13.36 -28.34 26.56
C ALA A 37 -14.72 -28.05 27.23
N ASN A 38 -15.69 -27.51 26.49
CA ASN A 38 -17.05 -27.26 26.99
C ASN A 38 -17.80 -28.54 27.37
N MET A 39 -17.58 -29.63 26.62
CA MET A 39 -18.18 -30.94 26.95
C MET A 39 -17.54 -31.57 28.19
N GLU A 40 -16.25 -31.38 28.40
CA GLU A 40 -15.52 -32.01 29.48
C GLU A 40 -15.58 -31.25 30.82
N ILE A 41 -15.66 -29.93 30.77
CA ILE A 41 -15.55 -29.05 31.95
C ILE A 41 -16.90 -28.39 32.27
N GLY A 42 -17.71 -28.16 31.24
CA GLY A 42 -18.98 -27.44 31.33
C GLY A 42 -18.88 -25.99 30.90
N ILE A 43 -19.89 -25.52 30.17
CA ILE A 43 -19.94 -24.18 29.53
C ILE A 43 -19.84 -23.04 30.56
N ALA A 44 -20.52 -23.17 31.69
CA ALA A 44 -20.54 -22.14 32.74
C ALA A 44 -19.13 -21.90 33.34
N PHE A 45 -18.38 -22.97 33.53
CA PHE A 45 -17.04 -22.90 34.11
C PHE A 45 -16.03 -22.33 33.11
N VAL A 46 -16.10 -22.74 31.81
CA VAL A 46 -15.29 -22.20 30.76
C VAL A 46 -15.56 -20.69 30.56
N GLN A 47 -16.82 -20.26 30.71
CA GLN A 47 -17.18 -18.83 30.66
C GLN A 47 -16.59 -18.04 31.83
N GLN A 48 -16.57 -18.61 33.06
CA GLN A 48 -15.91 -17.97 34.20
C GLN A 48 -14.41 -17.82 33.96
N ILE A 49 -13.75 -18.84 33.42
CA ILE A 49 -12.33 -18.79 33.07
C ILE A 49 -12.07 -17.72 31.99
N ALA A 50 -12.92 -17.63 30.96
CA ALA A 50 -12.80 -16.64 29.93
C ALA A 50 -12.83 -15.18 30.47
N CYS A 51 -13.62 -14.93 31.52
CA CYS A 51 -13.64 -13.61 32.19
C CYS A 51 -12.35 -13.29 32.95
N THR A 52 -11.55 -14.30 33.34
CA THR A 52 -10.26 -14.09 34.03
C THR A 52 -9.11 -13.77 33.07
N VAL A 53 -9.29 -13.97 31.76
CA VAL A 53 -8.26 -13.68 30.76
C VAL A 53 -8.11 -12.16 30.62
N PRO A 54 -6.91 -11.61 30.85
CA PRO A 54 -6.69 -10.18 30.73
C PRO A 54 -6.83 -9.69 29.29
N VAL A 55 -7.29 -8.45 29.13
CA VAL A 55 -7.34 -7.80 27.83
C VAL A 55 -5.92 -7.56 27.30
N GLU A 56 -5.69 -7.88 26.05
CA GLU A 56 -4.39 -7.74 25.41
C GLU A 56 -4.08 -6.27 25.10
N ASN A 57 -3.03 -5.73 25.70
CA ASN A 57 -2.56 -4.36 25.52
C ASN A 57 -1.16 -4.26 24.90
N SER A 58 -0.56 -5.39 24.48
CA SER A 58 0.81 -5.45 23.94
C SER A 58 0.90 -5.05 22.45
N ILE A 59 -0.25 -4.75 21.82
CA ILE A 59 -0.30 -4.39 20.40
C ILE A 59 0.11 -2.92 20.23
N ARG A 60 1.22 -2.68 19.50
CA ARG A 60 1.68 -1.35 19.13
C ARG A 60 1.60 -1.17 17.64
N ILE A 61 0.96 -0.08 17.20
CA ILE A 61 0.83 0.24 15.77
C ILE A 61 1.87 1.30 15.42
N LYS A 62 2.81 0.94 14.54
CA LYS A 62 3.76 1.86 13.90
C LYS A 62 3.34 2.11 12.47
N THR A 63 3.77 3.21 11.87
CA THR A 63 3.55 3.51 10.46
C THR A 63 4.87 3.42 9.71
N ARG A 64 4.85 2.78 8.55
CA ARG A 64 5.95 2.75 7.59
C ARG A 64 5.50 3.35 6.28
N SER A 65 6.28 4.29 5.75
CA SER A 65 6.00 4.87 4.42
C SER A 65 6.58 3.99 3.31
N VAL A 66 5.71 3.60 2.37
CA VAL A 66 6.09 2.88 1.14
C VAL A 66 5.54 3.66 -0.04
N MET A 67 6.41 4.18 -0.90
CA MET A 67 6.05 5.00 -2.08
C MET A 67 5.11 6.17 -1.73
N GLY A 68 5.34 6.83 -0.59
CA GLY A 68 4.50 7.94 -0.14
C GLY A 68 3.12 7.52 0.44
N THR A 69 2.91 6.22 0.67
CA THR A 69 1.73 5.69 1.36
C THR A 69 2.13 5.19 2.74
N GLU A 70 1.43 5.66 3.76
CA GLU A 70 1.64 5.18 5.11
C GLU A 70 0.95 3.82 5.30
N ILE A 71 1.73 2.79 5.57
CA ILE A 71 1.26 1.44 5.83
C ILE A 71 1.38 1.15 7.32
N PRO A 72 0.33 0.64 7.99
CA PRO A 72 0.42 0.24 9.38
C PRO A 72 1.28 -1.01 9.53
N LEU A 73 2.21 -0.95 10.45
CA LEU A 73 3.00 -2.08 10.93
C LEU A 73 2.60 -2.36 12.35
N VAL A 74 2.15 -3.56 12.63
CA VAL A 74 1.75 -3.96 13.99
C VAL A 74 2.90 -4.73 14.62
N GLU A 75 3.41 -4.21 15.72
CA GLU A 75 4.33 -4.94 16.59
C GLU A 75 3.51 -5.60 17.70
N TYR A 76 3.65 -6.90 17.82
CA TYR A 76 3.01 -7.71 18.82
C TYR A 76 4.10 -8.37 19.67
N ASP A 77 4.19 -7.97 20.93
CA ASP A 77 5.06 -8.63 21.89
C ASP A 77 4.33 -9.83 22.47
N LYS A 78 4.84 -11.03 22.16
CA LYS A 78 4.33 -12.26 22.77
C LYS A 78 4.59 -12.21 24.28
N THR A 79 3.64 -11.69 25.02
CA THR A 79 3.67 -11.81 26.46
C THR A 79 3.57 -13.29 26.80
N THR A 80 4.54 -13.82 27.51
CA THR A 80 4.50 -15.19 28.05
C THR A 80 3.27 -15.28 28.95
N ASN A 81 2.25 -15.92 28.40
CA ASN A 81 0.93 -15.95 29.00
C ASN A 81 0.98 -16.90 30.20
N THR A 82 1.31 -16.36 31.37
CA THR A 82 1.16 -17.10 32.63
C THR A 82 -0.31 -17.52 32.76
N PRO A 83 -0.58 -18.78 33.05
CA PRO A 83 -1.96 -19.24 33.19
C PRO A 83 -2.65 -18.47 34.31
N THR A 84 -3.78 -17.84 33.98
CA THR A 84 -4.59 -17.01 34.89
C THR A 84 -5.64 -17.82 35.64
N TYR A 85 -5.69 -19.12 35.41
CA TYR A 85 -6.65 -20.05 36.04
C TYR A 85 -5.96 -21.16 36.83
N ALA A 86 -6.66 -21.65 37.82
CA ALA A 86 -6.17 -22.72 38.70
C ALA A 86 -6.19 -24.08 37.98
N TYR A 87 -5.06 -24.80 38.01
CA TYR A 87 -4.91 -26.10 37.33
C TYR A 87 -5.77 -27.22 37.94
N TYR A 88 -6.22 -27.07 39.17
CA TYR A 88 -6.95 -28.10 39.87
C TYR A 88 -8.31 -28.46 39.24
N SER A 89 -8.96 -27.48 38.63
CA SER A 89 -10.30 -27.62 38.04
C SER A 89 -10.31 -27.67 36.52
N THR A 90 -9.13 -27.61 35.87
CA THR A 90 -8.99 -27.54 34.42
C THR A 90 -8.48 -28.86 33.85
N LYS A 91 -8.83 -29.10 32.58
CA LYS A 91 -8.38 -30.28 31.84
C LYS A 91 -7.50 -29.84 30.68
N MET A 92 -6.71 -30.78 30.14
CA MET A 92 -5.80 -30.56 29.02
C MET A 92 -6.51 -29.98 27.77
N SER A 93 -7.79 -30.30 27.57
CA SER A 93 -8.60 -29.79 26.46
C SER A 93 -8.74 -28.25 26.47
N LEU A 94 -8.71 -27.63 27.66
CA LEU A 94 -8.74 -26.15 27.75
C LEU A 94 -7.42 -25.53 27.34
N ASP A 95 -6.29 -26.15 27.69
CA ASP A 95 -4.97 -25.67 27.30
C ASP A 95 -4.75 -25.83 25.79
N GLU A 96 -5.24 -26.93 25.21
CA GLU A 96 -5.25 -27.12 23.75
C GLU A 96 -6.06 -26.01 23.03
N ALA A 97 -7.24 -25.69 23.56
CA ALA A 97 -8.08 -24.61 23.02
C ALA A 97 -7.38 -23.26 23.13
N LYS A 98 -6.78 -22.92 24.29
CA LYS A 98 -6.03 -21.69 24.50
C LYS A 98 -4.88 -21.57 23.52
N ALA A 99 -4.06 -22.61 23.36
CA ALA A 99 -2.93 -22.61 22.43
C ALA A 99 -3.39 -22.43 20.96
N ALA A 100 -4.54 -23.02 20.60
CA ALA A 100 -5.11 -22.85 19.27
C ALA A 100 -5.60 -21.42 19.05
N PHE A 101 -6.28 -20.79 20.02
CA PHE A 101 -6.72 -19.40 19.93
C PHE A 101 -5.55 -18.39 19.92
N GLU A 102 -4.44 -18.67 20.58
CA GLU A 102 -3.22 -17.86 20.50
C GLU A 102 -2.65 -17.85 19.08
N LYS A 103 -2.63 -18.98 18.38
CA LYS A 103 -2.24 -19.05 16.97
C LYS A 103 -3.20 -18.27 16.08
N VAL A 104 -4.50 -18.37 16.30
CA VAL A 104 -5.51 -17.59 15.58
C VAL A 104 -5.28 -16.09 15.78
N LYS A 105 -5.01 -15.66 17.01
CA LYS A 105 -4.69 -14.26 17.31
C LYS A 105 -3.49 -13.74 16.50
N GLU A 106 -2.40 -14.51 16.48
CA GLU A 106 -1.20 -14.14 15.71
C GLU A 106 -1.48 -14.03 14.21
N LEU A 107 -2.20 -14.99 13.64
CA LEU A 107 -2.58 -14.97 12.23
C LEU A 107 -3.53 -13.80 11.90
N SER A 108 -4.49 -13.50 12.78
CA SER A 108 -5.42 -12.38 12.60
C SER A 108 -4.70 -11.03 12.60
N ILE A 109 -3.69 -10.85 13.44
CA ILE A 109 -2.85 -9.64 13.44
C ILE A 109 -2.10 -9.52 12.11
N ARG A 110 -1.51 -10.61 11.61
CA ARG A 110 -0.82 -10.60 10.31
C ARG A 110 -1.75 -10.30 9.16
N LEU A 111 -2.94 -10.91 9.14
CA LEU A 111 -3.95 -10.63 8.11
C LEU A 111 -4.34 -9.17 8.11
N SER A 112 -4.65 -8.62 9.28
CA SER A 112 -5.03 -7.21 9.42
C SER A 112 -3.97 -6.25 8.88
N MET A 113 -2.67 -6.55 9.08
CA MET A 113 -1.59 -5.75 8.48
C MET A 113 -1.62 -5.80 6.97
N VAL A 114 -1.74 -6.98 6.38
CA VAL A 114 -1.72 -7.18 4.93
C VAL A 114 -2.95 -6.55 4.27
N GLU A 115 -4.14 -6.75 4.82
CA GLU A 115 -5.38 -6.17 4.31
C GLU A 115 -5.37 -4.63 4.35
N ASN A 116 -5.00 -4.04 5.48
CA ASN A 116 -4.92 -2.58 5.59
C ASN A 116 -3.86 -1.99 4.66
N ALA A 117 -2.71 -2.66 4.51
CA ALA A 117 -1.69 -2.27 3.55
C ALA A 117 -2.23 -2.32 2.10
N ALA A 118 -2.92 -3.39 1.73
CA ALA A 118 -3.50 -3.57 0.40
C ALA A 118 -4.56 -2.50 0.08
N ILE A 119 -5.47 -2.20 1.03
CA ILE A 119 -6.51 -1.17 0.86
C ILE A 119 -5.87 0.21 0.64
N ARG A 120 -4.91 0.60 1.49
CA ARG A 120 -4.24 1.91 1.38
C ARG A 120 -3.44 2.05 0.09
N LEU A 121 -2.71 1.00 -0.31
CA LEU A 121 -1.98 0.97 -1.57
C LEU A 121 -2.92 1.04 -2.78
N ALA A 122 -4.03 0.30 -2.77
CA ALA A 122 -5.01 0.34 -3.85
C ALA A 122 -5.64 1.73 -4.03
N ALA A 123 -5.97 2.41 -2.92
CA ALA A 123 -6.48 3.78 -2.96
C ALA A 123 -5.44 4.76 -3.54
N ASN A 124 -4.17 4.64 -3.16
CA ASN A 124 -3.09 5.49 -3.68
C ASN A 124 -2.80 5.21 -5.16
N ILE A 125 -2.80 3.95 -5.58
CA ILE A 125 -2.66 3.56 -7.00
C ILE A 125 -3.77 4.21 -7.83
N LYS A 126 -5.02 4.13 -7.40
CA LYS A 126 -6.16 4.76 -8.10
C LYS A 126 -5.98 6.28 -8.24
N LYS A 127 -5.50 6.95 -7.17
CA LYS A 127 -5.21 8.39 -7.19
C LYS A 127 -4.07 8.74 -8.16
N THR A 128 -2.98 7.97 -8.11
CA THR A 128 -1.80 8.18 -8.96
C THR A 128 -2.11 7.91 -10.42
N GLN A 129 -2.90 6.88 -10.71
CA GLN A 129 -3.33 6.57 -12.08
C GLN A 129 -4.17 7.70 -12.69
N LYS A 130 -5.08 8.30 -11.91
CA LYS A 130 -5.84 9.48 -12.37
C LYS A 130 -4.90 10.65 -12.70
N ARG A 131 -3.89 10.91 -11.85
CA ARG A 131 -2.89 11.95 -12.09
C ARG A 131 -2.05 11.66 -13.35
N ALA A 132 -1.58 10.42 -13.49
CA ALA A 132 -0.80 10.02 -14.66
C ALA A 132 -1.60 10.19 -15.97
N ASN A 133 -2.87 9.80 -15.97
CA ASN A 133 -3.75 9.98 -17.12
C ASN A 133 -4.01 11.47 -17.44
N ALA A 134 -4.19 12.32 -16.43
CA ALA A 134 -4.34 13.76 -16.61
C ALA A 134 -3.05 14.40 -17.19
N LEU A 135 -1.89 14.00 -16.67
CA LEU A 135 -0.60 14.46 -17.20
C LEU A 135 -0.42 14.02 -18.66
N LYS A 136 -0.66 12.74 -18.96
CA LYS A 136 -0.47 12.18 -20.31
C LYS A 136 -1.41 12.80 -21.35
N ASN A 137 -2.70 12.98 -21.01
CA ASN A 137 -3.72 13.33 -21.99
C ASN A 137 -4.00 14.83 -22.06
N ILE A 138 -3.64 15.61 -21.03
CA ILE A 138 -3.94 17.05 -20.97
C ILE A 138 -2.66 17.86 -20.90
N THR A 139 -1.77 17.55 -19.96
CA THR A 139 -0.63 18.42 -19.66
C THR A 139 0.47 18.29 -20.71
N ILE A 140 0.84 17.08 -21.09
CA ILE A 140 1.90 16.85 -22.09
C ILE A 140 1.51 17.44 -23.44
N PRO A 141 0.34 17.14 -24.07
CA PRO A 141 0.00 17.70 -25.36
C PRO A 141 -0.13 19.24 -25.34
N LYS A 142 -0.58 19.82 -24.21
CA LYS A 142 -0.61 21.28 -24.05
C LYS A 142 0.78 21.91 -24.14
N TYR A 143 1.76 21.31 -23.44
CA TYR A 143 3.14 21.83 -23.49
C TYR A 143 3.84 21.52 -24.80
N GLU A 144 3.54 20.42 -25.46
CA GLU A 144 4.05 20.12 -26.79
C GLU A 144 3.55 21.15 -27.82
N ALA A 145 2.27 21.53 -27.81
CA ALA A 145 1.72 22.58 -28.65
C ALA A 145 2.40 23.93 -28.37
N LEU A 146 2.52 24.30 -27.08
CA LEU A 146 3.18 25.55 -26.69
C LEU A 146 4.65 25.61 -27.14
N THR A 147 5.37 24.52 -27.01
CA THR A 147 6.77 24.42 -27.45
C THR A 147 6.88 24.60 -28.94
N LYS A 148 5.96 24.01 -29.73
CA LYS A 148 5.92 24.16 -31.17
C LYS A 148 5.61 25.60 -31.59
N ASP A 149 4.67 26.26 -30.91
CA ASP A 149 4.36 27.67 -31.19
C ASP A 149 5.53 28.58 -30.90
N ILE A 150 6.27 28.35 -29.80
CA ILE A 150 7.48 29.11 -29.49
C ILE A 150 8.57 28.86 -30.53
N GLN A 151 8.78 27.63 -30.98
CA GLN A 151 9.74 27.31 -32.03
C GLN A 151 9.39 28.02 -33.33
N ASN A 152 8.14 27.98 -33.77
CA ASN A 152 7.67 28.67 -34.95
C ASN A 152 7.92 30.18 -34.85
N ALA A 153 7.63 30.79 -33.69
CA ALA A 153 7.86 32.21 -33.46
C ALA A 153 9.35 32.61 -33.48
N LEU A 154 10.22 31.72 -32.98
CA LEU A 154 11.68 31.94 -33.08
C LEU A 154 12.19 31.84 -34.51
N GLU A 155 11.75 30.82 -35.27
CA GLU A 155 12.12 30.68 -36.67
C GLU A 155 11.64 31.88 -37.50
N GLU A 156 10.46 32.42 -37.23
CA GLU A 156 9.95 33.60 -37.91
C GLU A 156 10.80 34.84 -37.61
N LYS A 157 11.20 35.07 -36.38
CA LYS A 157 12.12 36.15 -36.00
C LYS A 157 13.49 36.00 -36.67
N GLU A 158 14.06 34.80 -36.69
CA GLU A 158 15.33 34.54 -37.37
C GLU A 158 15.23 34.85 -38.89
N ARG A 159 14.12 34.49 -39.54
CA ARG A 159 13.86 34.83 -40.95
C ARG A 159 13.72 36.35 -41.17
N GLU A 160 13.05 37.05 -40.25
CA GLU A 160 12.96 38.51 -40.30
C GLU A 160 14.35 39.16 -40.13
N GLU A 161 15.15 38.73 -39.16
CA GLU A 161 16.50 39.26 -38.97
C GLU A 161 17.39 39.01 -40.19
N PHE A 162 17.33 37.81 -40.75
CA PHE A 162 18.08 37.49 -41.96
C PHE A 162 17.66 38.38 -43.16
N THR A 163 16.36 38.62 -43.35
CA THR A 163 15.85 39.52 -44.38
C THR A 163 16.29 40.97 -44.16
N ARG A 164 16.24 41.46 -42.92
CA ARG A 164 16.76 42.80 -42.55
C ARG A 164 18.25 42.94 -42.89
N LEU A 165 19.07 41.96 -42.51
CA LEU A 165 20.51 41.93 -42.81
C LEU A 165 20.75 41.93 -44.34
N LYS A 166 19.97 41.19 -45.11
CA LYS A 166 20.08 41.14 -46.57
C LYS A 166 19.72 42.46 -47.20
N VAL A 167 18.70 43.15 -46.68
CA VAL A 167 18.32 44.51 -47.16
C VAL A 167 19.42 45.52 -46.84
N ILE A 168 19.94 45.56 -45.65
CA ILE A 168 21.03 46.43 -45.21
C ILE A 168 22.27 46.23 -46.09
N LYS A 169 22.65 44.98 -46.38
CA LYS A 169 23.76 44.64 -47.24
C LYS A 169 23.56 45.15 -48.65
N ARG A 170 22.36 45.08 -49.22
CA ARG A 170 22.02 45.61 -50.54
C ARG A 170 22.10 47.14 -50.56
N MET A 171 21.59 47.82 -49.53
CA MET A 171 21.69 49.30 -49.43
C MET A 171 23.15 49.73 -49.37
N LYS A 172 23.97 49.12 -48.51
CA LYS A 172 25.41 49.45 -48.47
C LYS A 172 26.14 49.20 -49.77
N GLN A 173 25.77 48.21 -50.55
CA GLN A 173 26.34 47.96 -51.87
C GLN A 173 25.90 49.04 -52.94
N LYS A 174 24.66 49.53 -52.81
CA LYS A 174 24.15 50.61 -53.71
C LYS A 174 24.84 51.92 -53.38
N ASP A 175 24.98 52.27 -52.10
CA ASP A 175 25.66 53.50 -51.68
C ASP A 175 27.14 53.52 -52.10
N ARG A 176 27.84 52.41 -52.07
CA ARG A 176 29.22 52.28 -52.54
C ARG A 176 29.35 52.48 -54.07
N LYS A 177 28.31 52.15 -54.85
CA LYS A 177 28.29 52.34 -56.31
C LYS A 177 27.89 53.76 -56.72
N SER A 178 27.26 54.52 -55.79
CA SER A 178 26.87 55.94 -56.10
C SER A 178 27.93 56.97 -55.69
N VAL A 179 29.01 56.52 -55.02
CA VAL A 179 30.12 57.38 -54.57
C VAL A 179 31.36 57.29 -55.54
N VAL A 180 31.29 56.46 -56.58
CA VAL A 180 32.27 56.39 -57.69
C VAL A 180 31.65 56.95 -58.92
#